data_7d872f43e5674720b30861c064cf66a1
#
_entry.id   7d872f43e5674720b30861c064cf66a1
#
_cell.length_a   1.000
_cell.length_b   1.000
_cell.length_c   1.000
_cell.angle_alpha   90.00
_cell.angle_beta   90.00
_cell.angle_gamma   90.00
#
_symmetry.space_group_name_H-M   'P 1'
#
loop_
_entity.id
_entity.type
_entity.pdbx_description
1 polymer ?
#
loop_
_entity_poly.entity_id
_entity_poly.type
_entity_poly.pdbx_seq_one_letter_code
_entity_poly.pdbx_strand_id
1 'polypeptide(L)'
;VPGVVPGRCPSPALRGALVAGVVLLVAWGAAAPAGADEALLARAFGSFLRRADELRIEAIPDLYEGGYARITVVGRGVHLHQGPRVDEVVVRLVGASLDPAALRDGRLRVVDYRGSALRLRVLLRSLQDHFNAGGGVGDVRLWAEGGYLYGTGTVQFRGQPTRLRMKGFFAVSGTTEVYFYFDTLHANGLPLPTAVIRDLERSLNPILHQREWPVQFPLRMLRLDAQALLLSSDADPSAPCPSCGGGPQVTYEP
;
A
#
# COMPACT_ATOMS: atom_id res chain seq x y z
N VAL A 1 55.65 -30.05 67.99
CA VAL A 1 57.07 -30.44 67.79
C VAL A 1 57.06 -31.64 66.84
N PRO A 2 57.94 -31.87 65.97
CA PRO A 2 58.43 -31.14 64.78
C PRO A 2 58.19 -31.94 63.50
N GLY A 3 58.47 -31.51 62.39
CA GLY A 3 59.66 -31.41 61.60
C GLY A 3 59.32 -31.56 60.17
N VAL A 4 59.62 -30.66 59.35
CA VAL A 4 60.79 -30.42 58.53
C VAL A 4 60.93 -31.36 57.31
N VAL A 5 60.79 -30.74 56.17
CA VAL A 5 61.70 -30.53 55.00
C VAL A 5 61.74 -31.60 53.89
N PRO A 6 62.29 -31.27 52.76
CA PRO A 6 61.65 -31.16 51.42
C PRO A 6 62.29 -32.16 50.45
N GLY A 7 61.73 -32.28 49.29
CA GLY A 7 62.30 -33.17 48.26
C GLY A 7 61.86 -32.82 46.88
N ARG A 8 62.61 -32.02 46.19
CA ARG A 8 63.13 -32.03 44.82
C ARG A 8 62.35 -32.78 43.75
N CYS A 9 62.13 -32.01 42.65
CA CYS A 9 61.92 -32.46 41.28
C CYS A 9 62.93 -33.56 40.85
N PRO A 10 62.50 -34.32 39.80
CA PRO A 10 62.97 -33.96 38.47
C PRO A 10 61.93 -34.17 37.37
N SER A 11 61.98 -33.30 36.39
CA SER A 11 61.57 -33.59 35.01
C SER A 11 62.51 -34.66 34.43
N PRO A 12 62.11 -35.48 33.46
CA PRO A 12 62.13 -35.03 32.08
C PRO A 12 61.18 -35.75 31.07
N ALA A 13 61.15 -35.14 29.92
CA ALA A 13 61.11 -35.73 28.59
C ALA A 13 59.77 -36.18 27.98
N LEU A 14 59.36 -35.39 27.03
CA LEU A 14 58.90 -35.69 25.66
C LEU A 14 58.44 -37.13 25.42
N ARG A 15 57.17 -37.25 25.02
CA ARG A 15 56.77 -38.07 23.89
C ARG A 15 55.46 -37.54 23.34
N GLY A 16 55.50 -37.28 22.02
CA GLY A 16 54.41 -36.70 21.27
C GLY A 16 53.24 -37.66 21.12
N ALA A 17 52.07 -37.10 21.12
CA ALA A 17 50.89 -37.73 20.53
C ALA A 17 50.16 -36.62 19.73
N LEU A 18 50.24 -36.73 18.42
CA LEU A 18 49.44 -36.04 17.44
C LEU A 18 47.98 -36.43 17.71
N VAL A 19 47.23 -35.55 18.29
CA VAL A 19 45.77 -35.63 18.27
C VAL A 19 45.32 -34.77 17.13
N ALA A 20 44.93 -35.43 16.05
CA ALA A 20 44.24 -34.82 14.90
C ALA A 20 42.91 -34.26 15.38
N GLY A 21 42.88 -32.97 15.63
CA GLY A 21 41.67 -32.21 15.90
C GLY A 21 40.88 -32.08 14.61
N VAL A 22 39.84 -32.87 14.46
CA VAL A 22 38.79 -32.66 13.46
C VAL A 22 38.10 -31.35 13.81
N VAL A 23 38.50 -30.26 13.14
CA VAL A 23 37.77 -29.02 13.15
C VAL A 23 36.50 -29.26 12.35
N LEU A 24 35.42 -29.55 13.03
CA LEU A 24 34.06 -29.44 12.50
C LEU A 24 33.81 -27.97 12.18
N LEU A 25 34.08 -27.55 10.94
CA LEU A 25 33.55 -26.36 10.33
C LEU A 25 32.04 -26.52 10.25
N VAL A 26 31.34 -26.19 11.32
CA VAL A 26 29.92 -25.87 11.25
C VAL A 26 29.84 -24.62 10.37
N ALA A 27 29.55 -24.81 9.09
CA ALA A 27 29.14 -23.75 8.20
C ALA A 27 27.84 -23.19 8.78
N TRP A 28 27.96 -22.17 9.62
CA TRP A 28 26.84 -21.31 9.91
C TRP A 28 26.44 -20.68 8.59
N GLY A 29 25.36 -21.21 8.02
CA GLY A 29 24.65 -20.50 6.96
C GLY A 29 24.42 -19.09 7.45
N ALA A 30 25.16 -18.16 6.90
CA ALA A 30 24.96 -16.75 7.17
C ALA A 30 23.51 -16.45 6.81
N ALA A 31 22.65 -16.37 7.80
CA ALA A 31 21.36 -15.72 7.63
C ALA A 31 21.69 -14.32 7.09
N ALA A 32 21.24 -14.04 5.88
CA ALA A 32 21.41 -12.71 5.30
C ALA A 32 20.90 -11.69 6.33
N PRO A 33 21.62 -10.59 6.56
CA PRO A 33 21.19 -9.59 7.52
C PRO A 33 19.80 -9.12 7.11
N ALA A 34 18.85 -9.09 8.03
CA ALA A 34 17.44 -8.73 7.81
C ALA A 34 17.27 -7.43 6.97
N GLY A 35 18.23 -6.50 7.07
CA GLY A 35 18.26 -5.28 6.28
C GLY A 35 18.48 -5.43 4.77
N ALA A 36 19.04 -6.56 4.29
CA ALA A 36 19.23 -6.77 2.84
C ALA A 36 17.92 -7.11 2.14
N ASP A 37 17.07 -7.89 2.78
CA ASP A 37 15.75 -8.25 2.27
C ASP A 37 14.81 -7.04 2.25
N GLU A 38 14.85 -6.20 3.27
CA GLU A 38 14.04 -4.98 3.32
C GLU A 38 14.41 -3.99 2.20
N ALA A 39 15.69 -3.88 1.86
CA ALA A 39 16.13 -3.03 0.74
C ALA A 39 15.64 -3.55 -0.63
N LEU A 40 15.64 -4.87 -0.83
CA LEU A 40 15.11 -5.49 -2.04
C LEU A 40 13.59 -5.31 -2.14
N LEU A 41 12.89 -5.52 -1.02
CA LEU A 41 11.45 -5.29 -0.93
C LEU A 41 11.12 -3.80 -1.18
N ALA A 42 11.88 -2.87 -0.60
CA ALA A 42 11.68 -1.43 -0.81
C ALA A 42 11.82 -1.05 -2.29
N ARG A 43 12.79 -1.63 -2.99
CA ARG A 43 12.95 -1.43 -4.43
C ARG A 43 11.76 -2.01 -5.21
N ALA A 44 11.34 -3.23 -4.90
CA ALA A 44 10.26 -3.92 -5.60
C ALA A 44 8.90 -3.24 -5.36
N PHE A 45 8.58 -2.88 -4.11
CA PHE A 45 7.37 -2.12 -3.80
C PHE A 45 7.44 -0.69 -4.33
N GLY A 46 8.61 -0.05 -4.31
CA GLY A 46 8.84 1.27 -4.89
C GLY A 46 8.56 1.31 -6.39
N SER A 47 8.89 0.24 -7.13
CA SER A 47 8.55 0.13 -8.55
C SER A 47 7.05 0.05 -8.79
N PHE A 48 6.31 -0.64 -7.93
CA PHE A 48 4.85 -0.76 -7.97
C PHE A 48 4.16 0.55 -7.57
N LEU A 49 4.62 1.20 -6.49
CA LEU A 49 4.07 2.45 -5.97
C LEU A 49 4.60 3.69 -6.74
N ARG A 50 5.43 3.49 -7.75
CA ARG A 50 6.11 4.46 -8.62
C ARG A 50 6.89 5.56 -7.92
N ARG A 51 6.25 6.29 -7.02
CA ARG A 51 6.86 7.37 -6.24
C ARG A 51 6.12 7.49 -4.92
N ALA A 52 6.86 7.51 -3.85
CA ALA A 52 6.35 7.77 -2.51
C ALA A 52 7.26 8.81 -1.85
N ASP A 53 6.68 9.74 -1.09
CA ASP A 53 7.47 10.69 -0.30
C ASP A 53 8.13 9.96 0.88
N GLU A 54 7.42 8.98 1.46
CA GLU A 54 7.92 8.08 2.49
C GLU A 54 7.44 6.66 2.18
N LEU A 55 8.35 5.69 2.26
CA LEU A 55 8.05 4.27 2.15
C LEU A 55 8.74 3.53 3.30
N ARG A 56 7.94 2.85 4.12
CA ARG A 56 8.41 2.00 5.22
C ARG A 56 7.95 0.57 4.96
N ILE A 57 8.88 -0.37 5.11
CA ILE A 57 8.60 -1.80 4.96
C ILE A 57 9.08 -2.50 6.21
N GLU A 58 8.24 -3.37 6.73
CA GLU A 58 8.55 -4.32 7.79
C GLU A 58 8.29 -5.72 7.24
N ALA A 59 9.28 -6.58 7.25
CA ALA A 59 9.18 -7.94 6.76
C ALA A 59 9.60 -8.92 7.85
N ILE A 60 8.73 -9.87 8.18
CA ILE A 60 8.97 -10.93 9.13
C ILE A 60 9.13 -12.22 8.34
N PRO A 61 10.34 -12.84 8.30
CA PRO A 61 10.57 -14.09 7.60
C PRO A 61 9.72 -15.23 8.17
N ASP A 62 9.34 -16.16 7.32
CA ASP A 62 8.80 -17.45 7.75
C ASP A 62 9.94 -18.47 7.83
N LEU A 63 10.25 -18.92 9.05
CA LEU A 63 11.37 -19.81 9.32
C LEU A 63 11.07 -21.28 8.95
N TYR A 64 9.81 -21.64 8.73
CA TYR A 64 9.38 -23.01 8.51
C TYR A 64 9.03 -23.30 7.05
N GLU A 65 8.30 -22.37 6.41
CA GLU A 65 7.79 -22.58 5.06
C GLU A 65 8.59 -21.80 3.99
N GLY A 66 9.55 -20.97 4.44
CA GLY A 66 10.24 -20.04 3.56
C GLY A 66 9.36 -18.86 3.15
N GLY A 67 9.97 -17.80 2.64
CA GLY A 67 9.24 -16.56 2.34
C GLY A 67 9.02 -15.69 3.57
N TYR A 68 7.83 -15.10 3.71
CA TYR A 68 7.54 -14.11 4.76
C TYR A 68 6.25 -14.47 5.52
N ALA A 69 6.34 -14.59 6.82
CA ALA A 69 5.18 -14.73 7.69
C ALA A 69 4.29 -13.47 7.60
N ARG A 70 4.91 -12.29 7.47
CA ARG A 70 4.20 -11.02 7.28
C ARG A 70 5.08 -10.00 6.57
N ILE A 71 4.50 -9.30 5.60
CA ILE A 71 5.06 -8.08 5.03
C ILE A 71 4.07 -6.96 5.29
N THR A 72 4.52 -5.86 5.87
CA THR A 72 3.74 -4.62 6.03
C THR A 72 4.44 -3.50 5.30
N VAL A 73 3.72 -2.84 4.40
CA VAL A 73 4.21 -1.68 3.63
C VAL A 73 3.35 -0.49 3.98
N VAL A 74 3.97 0.58 4.41
CA VAL A 74 3.33 1.87 4.66
C VAL A 74 3.97 2.90 3.74
N GLY A 75 3.17 3.45 2.83
CA GLY A 75 3.57 4.52 1.92
C GLY A 75 2.81 5.80 2.21
N ARG A 76 3.49 6.95 2.16
CA ARG A 76 2.86 8.26 2.23
C ARG A 76 3.20 9.07 1.00
N GLY A 77 2.23 9.88 0.55
CA GLY A 77 2.38 10.69 -0.66
C GLY A 77 2.67 9.85 -1.90
N VAL A 78 1.94 8.76 -2.07
CA VAL A 78 2.17 7.77 -3.12
C VAL A 78 1.50 8.19 -4.41
N HIS A 79 2.22 8.12 -5.52
CA HIS A 79 1.68 8.25 -6.86
C HIS A 79 1.47 6.86 -7.46
N LEU A 80 0.22 6.47 -7.67
CA LEU A 80 -0.13 5.28 -8.43
C LEU A 80 0.01 5.55 -9.93
N HIS A 81 -0.04 4.49 -10.73
CA HIS A 81 0.22 4.58 -12.18
C HIS A 81 -0.69 5.59 -12.90
N GLN A 82 -1.92 5.68 -12.49
CA GLN A 82 -2.91 6.63 -12.98
C GLN A 82 -3.78 7.06 -11.80
N GLY A 83 -4.05 8.35 -11.68
CA GLY A 83 -4.92 8.85 -10.64
C GLY A 83 -4.29 9.90 -9.73
N PRO A 84 -5.02 10.33 -8.70
CA PRO A 84 -4.56 11.31 -7.75
C PRO A 84 -3.45 10.76 -6.86
N ARG A 85 -2.74 11.66 -6.20
CA ARG A 85 -1.81 11.31 -5.13
C ARG A 85 -2.59 10.67 -3.99
N VAL A 86 -2.16 9.49 -3.57
CA VAL A 86 -2.64 8.78 -2.40
C VAL A 86 -1.84 9.25 -1.19
N ASP A 87 -2.52 9.81 -0.20
CA ASP A 87 -1.84 10.40 0.97
C ASP A 87 -1.29 9.34 1.90
N GLU A 88 -1.98 8.20 2.02
CA GLU A 88 -1.50 7.06 2.78
C GLU A 88 -1.95 5.75 2.11
N VAL A 89 -1.04 4.81 2.00
CA VAL A 89 -1.30 3.42 1.61
C VAL A 89 -0.71 2.48 2.64
N VAL A 90 -1.48 1.52 3.09
CA VAL A 90 -1.02 0.42 3.93
C VAL A 90 -1.35 -0.88 3.22
N VAL A 91 -0.32 -1.67 2.94
CA VAL A 91 -0.45 -3.02 2.38
C VAL A 91 0.06 -4.00 3.43
N ARG A 92 -0.69 -5.06 3.67
CA ARG A 92 -0.27 -6.17 4.53
C ARG A 92 -0.45 -7.47 3.76
N LEU A 93 0.61 -8.27 3.71
CA LEU A 93 0.60 -9.63 3.19
C LEU A 93 0.95 -10.58 4.32
N VAL A 94 0.25 -11.70 4.42
CA VAL A 94 0.44 -12.73 5.44
C VAL A 94 0.74 -14.05 4.75
N GLY A 95 1.79 -14.75 5.19
CA GLY A 95 2.24 -16.00 4.60
C GLY A 95 2.59 -15.83 3.13
N ALA A 96 3.37 -14.82 2.79
CA ALA A 96 3.67 -14.46 1.41
C ALA A 96 4.96 -15.12 0.91
N SER A 97 4.88 -15.74 -0.26
CA SER A 97 6.01 -16.23 -1.04
C SER A 97 6.23 -15.31 -2.25
N LEU A 98 7.43 -14.79 -2.39
CA LEU A 98 7.82 -13.90 -3.49
C LEU A 98 8.78 -14.62 -4.43
N ASP A 99 8.73 -14.29 -5.72
CA ASP A 99 9.70 -14.77 -6.71
C ASP A 99 11.07 -14.13 -6.44
N PRO A 100 12.10 -14.93 -6.04
CA PRO A 100 13.40 -14.37 -5.67
C PRO A 100 14.15 -13.75 -6.86
N ALA A 101 13.89 -14.21 -8.09
CA ALA A 101 14.51 -13.66 -9.29
C ALA A 101 13.90 -12.28 -9.61
N ALA A 102 12.57 -12.19 -9.61
CA ALA A 102 11.88 -10.91 -9.79
C ALA A 102 12.26 -9.89 -8.71
N LEU A 103 12.39 -10.33 -7.44
CA LEU A 103 12.76 -9.47 -6.33
C LEU A 103 14.17 -8.88 -6.51
N ARG A 104 15.15 -9.69 -6.95
CA ARG A 104 16.51 -9.22 -7.27
C ARG A 104 16.52 -8.19 -8.40
N ASP A 105 15.63 -8.34 -9.37
CA ASP A 105 15.44 -7.38 -10.47
C ASP A 105 14.63 -6.13 -10.06
N GLY A 106 14.24 -6.01 -8.78
CA GLY A 106 13.44 -4.90 -8.27
C GLY A 106 11.98 -4.93 -8.72
N ARG A 107 11.48 -6.10 -9.11
CA ARG A 107 10.09 -6.32 -9.52
C ARG A 107 9.33 -7.10 -8.46
N LEU A 108 8.14 -6.64 -8.11
CA LEU A 108 7.27 -7.35 -7.18
C LEU A 108 6.47 -8.42 -7.93
N ARG A 109 6.75 -9.68 -7.63
CA ARG A 109 5.97 -10.84 -8.09
C ARG A 109 5.64 -11.72 -6.90
N VAL A 110 4.39 -11.72 -6.52
CA VAL A 110 3.88 -12.59 -5.45
C VAL A 110 3.50 -13.92 -6.08
N VAL A 111 4.07 -15.01 -5.55
CA VAL A 111 3.81 -16.38 -6.03
C VAL A 111 2.59 -16.95 -5.31
N ASP A 112 2.54 -16.75 -3.99
CA ASP A 112 1.45 -17.22 -3.14
C ASP A 112 1.34 -16.35 -1.88
N TYR A 113 0.15 -16.33 -1.25
CA TYR A 113 -0.09 -15.67 0.03
C TYR A 113 -1.35 -16.24 0.71
N ARG A 114 -1.32 -16.31 2.04
CA ARG A 114 -2.46 -16.77 2.84
C ARG A 114 -3.49 -15.67 3.10
N GLY A 115 -3.06 -14.43 3.13
CA GLY A 115 -3.94 -13.30 3.36
C GLY A 115 -3.35 -11.98 2.87
N SER A 116 -4.23 -11.06 2.50
CA SER A 116 -3.86 -9.72 2.07
C SER A 116 -4.81 -8.68 2.63
N ALA A 117 -4.29 -7.52 2.98
CA ALA A 117 -5.08 -6.37 3.38
C ALA A 117 -4.53 -5.10 2.73
N LEU A 118 -5.44 -4.21 2.35
CA LEU A 118 -5.15 -2.91 1.76
C LEU A 118 -5.94 -1.83 2.49
N ARG A 119 -5.31 -0.71 2.79
CA ARG A 119 -5.97 0.53 3.18
C ARG A 119 -5.40 1.67 2.37
N LEU A 120 -6.26 2.46 1.76
CA LEU A 120 -5.91 3.67 1.02
C LEU A 120 -6.63 4.86 1.63
N ARG A 121 -5.94 6.00 1.71
CA ARG A 121 -6.50 7.29 2.07
C ARG A 121 -6.11 8.33 1.03
N VAL A 122 -7.12 8.93 0.41
CA VAL A 122 -6.95 10.01 -0.57
C VAL A 122 -7.61 11.27 -0.02
N LEU A 123 -6.84 12.30 0.28
CA LEU A 123 -7.39 13.57 0.75
C LEU A 123 -8.15 14.28 -0.39
N LEU A 124 -9.24 14.95 -0.07
CA LEU A 124 -10.02 15.70 -1.06
C LEU A 124 -9.17 16.80 -1.75
N ARG A 125 -8.22 17.38 -1.03
CA ARG A 125 -7.27 18.34 -1.61
C ARG A 125 -6.37 17.67 -2.67
N SER A 126 -5.87 16.45 -2.42
CA SER A 126 -5.04 15.73 -3.40
C SER A 126 -5.84 15.37 -4.65
N LEU A 127 -7.12 15.03 -4.48
CA LEU A 127 -8.05 14.82 -5.57
C LEU A 127 -8.32 16.13 -6.35
N GLN A 128 -8.54 17.22 -5.64
CA GLN A 128 -8.73 18.56 -6.23
C GLN A 128 -7.50 19.02 -7.01
N ASP A 129 -6.31 18.84 -6.44
CA ASP A 129 -5.05 19.20 -7.10
C ASP A 129 -4.82 18.39 -8.38
N HIS A 130 -5.17 17.09 -8.35
CA HIS A 130 -5.12 16.24 -9.53
C HIS A 130 -6.00 16.75 -10.67
N PHE A 131 -7.23 17.13 -10.40
CA PHE A 131 -8.14 17.69 -11.41
C PHE A 131 -7.65 19.04 -11.93
N ASN A 132 -7.14 19.91 -11.06
CA ASN A 132 -6.59 21.20 -11.47
C ASN A 132 -5.32 21.05 -12.32
N ALA A 133 -4.50 20.04 -12.08
CA ALA A 133 -3.29 19.77 -12.87
C ALA A 133 -3.58 19.13 -14.24
N GLY A 134 -4.72 18.46 -14.38
CA GLY A 134 -5.09 17.73 -15.58
C GLY A 134 -5.48 18.61 -16.80
N GLY A 135 -5.60 19.94 -16.61
CA GLY A 135 -5.82 20.92 -17.68
C GLY A 135 -7.19 20.88 -18.36
N GLY A 136 -8.06 19.94 -18.05
CA GLY A 136 -9.40 19.83 -18.63
C GLY A 136 -10.46 20.63 -17.88
N VAL A 137 -10.30 20.75 -16.56
CA VAL A 137 -11.17 21.51 -15.67
C VAL A 137 -10.31 22.43 -14.83
N GLY A 138 -10.60 23.72 -14.81
CA GLY A 138 -9.92 24.72 -13.95
C GLY A 138 -10.77 25.09 -12.76
N ASP A 139 -10.15 25.74 -11.76
CA ASP A 139 -10.81 26.26 -10.56
C ASP A 139 -11.64 25.21 -9.80
N VAL A 140 -11.17 23.96 -9.82
CA VAL A 140 -11.86 22.85 -9.16
C VAL A 140 -11.84 23.07 -7.64
N ARG A 141 -13.02 22.97 -7.03
CA ARG A 141 -13.22 22.92 -5.58
C ARG A 141 -14.07 21.72 -5.25
N LEU A 142 -13.59 20.90 -4.31
CA LEU A 142 -14.25 19.69 -3.88
C LEU A 142 -14.57 19.77 -2.39
N TRP A 143 -15.74 19.26 -2.01
CA TRP A 143 -16.10 19.01 -0.61
C TRP A 143 -16.98 17.76 -0.52
N ALA A 144 -17.07 17.17 0.65
CA ALA A 144 -17.88 16.00 0.88
C ALA A 144 -18.86 16.25 2.03
N GLU A 145 -20.09 15.78 1.84
CA GLU A 145 -21.15 15.89 2.83
C GLU A 145 -22.13 14.72 2.65
N GLY A 146 -22.50 14.06 3.75
CA GLY A 146 -23.48 12.97 3.73
C GLY A 146 -23.10 11.78 2.85
N GLY A 147 -21.78 11.52 2.67
CA GLY A 147 -21.30 10.44 1.80
C GLY A 147 -21.26 10.80 0.31
N TYR A 148 -21.67 12.00 -0.06
CA TYR A 148 -21.60 12.51 -1.42
C TYR A 148 -20.38 13.43 -1.61
N LEU A 149 -19.78 13.35 -2.79
CA LEU A 149 -18.78 14.31 -3.25
C LEU A 149 -19.49 15.41 -4.03
N TYR A 150 -19.26 16.62 -3.63
CA TYR A 150 -19.69 17.84 -4.33
C TYR A 150 -18.49 18.49 -4.99
N GLY A 151 -18.71 19.13 -6.12
CA GLY A 151 -17.67 19.85 -6.80
C GLY A 151 -18.17 21.01 -7.63
N THR A 152 -17.31 22.00 -7.78
CA THR A 152 -17.44 23.08 -8.77
C THR A 152 -16.16 23.18 -9.56
N GLY A 153 -16.25 23.66 -10.79
CA GLY A 153 -15.10 23.88 -11.65
C GLY A 153 -15.50 24.66 -12.89
N THR A 154 -14.52 24.97 -13.73
CA THR A 154 -14.72 25.68 -15.00
C THR A 154 -14.08 24.87 -16.12
N VAL A 155 -14.82 24.60 -17.18
CA VAL A 155 -14.33 23.98 -18.41
C VAL A 155 -14.43 24.94 -19.57
N GLN A 156 -13.57 24.79 -20.58
CA GLN A 156 -13.71 25.51 -21.84
C GLN A 156 -14.58 24.67 -22.78
N PHE A 157 -15.78 25.15 -23.05
CA PHE A 157 -16.68 24.52 -24.02
C PHE A 157 -16.85 25.44 -25.22
N ARG A 158 -16.37 25.01 -26.39
CA ARG A 158 -16.37 25.83 -27.63
C ARG A 158 -15.75 27.21 -27.44
N GLY A 159 -14.68 27.31 -26.65
CA GLY A 159 -14.01 28.56 -26.34
C GLY A 159 -14.72 29.47 -25.32
N GLN A 160 -15.83 28.99 -24.75
CA GLN A 160 -16.58 29.73 -23.73
C GLN A 160 -16.36 29.09 -22.35
N PRO A 161 -16.04 29.89 -21.29
CA PRO A 161 -15.93 29.34 -19.95
C PRO A 161 -17.30 28.88 -19.44
N THR A 162 -17.41 27.62 -19.13
CA THR A 162 -18.64 26.98 -18.66
C THR A 162 -18.44 26.53 -17.23
N ARG A 163 -19.23 27.07 -16.30
CA ARG A 163 -19.18 26.70 -14.88
C ARG A 163 -19.91 25.38 -14.69
N LEU A 164 -19.20 24.41 -14.10
CA LEU A 164 -19.75 23.12 -13.70
C LEU A 164 -20.09 23.11 -12.21
N ARG A 165 -21.13 22.40 -11.86
CA ARG A 165 -21.49 22.00 -10.50
C ARG A 165 -21.89 20.53 -10.53
N MET A 166 -21.29 19.74 -9.67
CA MET A 166 -21.58 18.31 -9.58
C MET A 166 -21.94 17.89 -8.16
N LYS A 167 -22.72 16.83 -8.07
CA LYS A 167 -22.89 15.96 -6.91
C LYS A 167 -22.77 14.54 -7.38
N GLY A 168 -22.05 13.69 -6.66
CA GLY A 168 -21.87 12.29 -7.02
C GLY A 168 -21.41 11.46 -5.83
N PHE A 169 -21.19 10.18 -6.06
CA PHE A 169 -20.75 9.25 -5.04
C PHE A 169 -19.82 8.20 -5.63
N PHE A 170 -19.00 7.62 -4.78
CA PHE A 170 -18.16 6.49 -5.14
C PHE A 170 -18.85 5.18 -4.79
N ALA A 171 -18.63 4.14 -5.60
CA ALA A 171 -19.11 2.79 -5.34
C ALA A 171 -18.04 1.75 -5.70
N VAL A 172 -18.02 0.65 -4.97
CA VAL A 172 -17.21 -0.52 -5.34
C VAL A 172 -18.00 -1.36 -6.32
N SER A 173 -17.38 -1.73 -7.44
CA SER A 173 -17.94 -2.66 -8.43
C SER A 173 -17.15 -3.95 -8.41
N GLY A 174 -17.83 -5.07 -8.26
CA GLY A 174 -17.17 -6.33 -7.93
C GLY A 174 -16.45 -6.20 -6.57
N THR A 175 -15.20 -6.62 -6.50
CA THR A 175 -14.39 -6.51 -5.27
C THR A 175 -13.10 -5.72 -5.45
N THR A 176 -12.77 -5.27 -6.66
CA THR A 176 -11.45 -4.72 -6.98
C THR A 176 -11.46 -3.40 -7.75
N GLU A 177 -12.63 -2.89 -8.06
CA GLU A 177 -12.79 -1.67 -8.85
C GLU A 177 -13.60 -0.63 -8.09
N VAL A 178 -13.24 0.65 -8.24
CA VAL A 178 -13.97 1.79 -7.69
C VAL A 178 -14.47 2.66 -8.83
N TYR A 179 -15.74 2.97 -8.80
CA TYR A 179 -16.45 3.80 -9.77
C TYR A 179 -16.94 5.08 -9.11
N PHE A 180 -17.04 6.12 -9.90
CA PHE A 180 -17.70 7.36 -9.52
C PHE A 180 -18.96 7.56 -10.38
N TYR A 181 -20.07 7.89 -9.74
CA TYR A 181 -21.34 8.15 -10.38
C TYR A 181 -21.82 9.56 -10.07
N PHE A 182 -22.30 10.25 -11.09
CA PHE A 182 -22.93 11.55 -10.92
C PHE A 182 -24.40 11.38 -10.49
N ASP A 183 -24.77 11.91 -9.34
CA ASP A 183 -26.16 12.10 -8.94
C ASP A 183 -26.76 13.29 -9.71
N THR A 184 -26.03 14.40 -9.78
CA THR A 184 -26.39 15.59 -10.57
C THR A 184 -25.16 16.24 -11.19
N LEU A 185 -25.32 16.77 -12.41
CA LEU A 185 -24.29 17.55 -13.09
C LEU A 185 -24.94 18.71 -13.84
N HIS A 186 -24.53 19.93 -13.55
CA HIS A 186 -25.03 21.16 -14.14
C HIS A 186 -23.92 21.92 -14.86
N ALA A 187 -24.28 22.53 -15.99
CA ALA A 187 -23.44 23.46 -16.73
C ALA A 187 -24.15 24.82 -16.79
N ASN A 188 -23.51 25.86 -16.26
CA ASN A 188 -24.07 27.22 -16.13
C ASN A 188 -25.47 27.21 -15.47
N GLY A 189 -25.70 26.34 -14.49
CA GLY A 189 -26.97 26.21 -13.76
C GLY A 189 -28.00 25.31 -14.42
N LEU A 190 -27.80 24.88 -15.67
CA LEU A 190 -28.71 23.97 -16.38
C LEU A 190 -28.27 22.51 -16.20
N PRO A 191 -29.19 21.58 -15.93
CA PRO A 191 -28.85 20.17 -15.80
C PRO A 191 -28.37 19.62 -17.15
N LEU A 192 -27.31 18.81 -17.11
CA LEU A 192 -26.84 18.12 -18.31
C LEU A 192 -27.73 16.92 -18.63
N PRO A 193 -27.93 16.61 -19.94
CA PRO A 193 -28.67 15.42 -20.35
C PRO A 193 -28.02 14.14 -19.83
N THR A 194 -28.83 13.15 -19.45
CA THR A 194 -28.38 11.85 -18.92
C THR A 194 -27.38 11.15 -19.86
N ALA A 195 -27.54 11.29 -21.18
CA ALA A 195 -26.61 10.70 -22.15
C ALA A 195 -25.18 11.27 -21.98
N VAL A 196 -25.07 12.59 -21.79
CA VAL A 196 -23.78 13.27 -21.56
C VAL A 196 -23.16 12.82 -20.23
N ILE A 197 -23.98 12.71 -19.19
CA ILE A 197 -23.53 12.22 -17.88
C ILE A 197 -22.96 10.80 -18.01
N ARG A 198 -23.66 9.88 -18.67
CA ARG A 198 -23.19 8.51 -18.90
C ARG A 198 -21.91 8.43 -19.72
N ASP A 199 -21.73 9.33 -20.70
CA ASP A 199 -20.50 9.39 -21.50
C ASP A 199 -19.32 9.82 -20.65
N LEU A 200 -19.52 10.81 -19.78
CA LEU A 200 -18.51 11.25 -18.80
C LEU A 200 -18.18 10.12 -17.80
N GLU A 201 -19.18 9.45 -17.25
CA GLU A 201 -18.97 8.33 -16.35
C GLU A 201 -18.14 7.22 -17.02
N ARG A 202 -18.45 6.87 -18.27
CA ARG A 202 -17.67 5.88 -19.02
C ARG A 202 -16.21 6.30 -19.27
N SER A 203 -15.95 7.59 -19.41
CA SER A 203 -14.60 8.12 -19.62
C SER A 203 -13.79 8.21 -18.33
N LEU A 204 -14.47 8.37 -17.18
CA LEU A 204 -13.81 8.49 -15.87
C LEU A 204 -13.58 7.14 -15.19
N ASN A 205 -14.48 6.19 -15.43
CA ASN A 205 -14.48 4.92 -14.70
C ASN A 205 -13.73 3.80 -15.44
N PRO A 206 -13.08 2.91 -14.70
CA PRO A 206 -12.97 2.89 -13.24
C PRO A 206 -11.95 3.93 -12.73
N ILE A 207 -12.27 4.60 -11.61
CA ILE A 207 -11.34 5.53 -10.94
C ILE A 207 -10.13 4.78 -10.35
N LEU A 208 -10.36 3.57 -9.86
CA LEU A 208 -9.34 2.65 -9.38
C LEU A 208 -9.66 1.26 -9.89
N HIS A 209 -8.65 0.57 -10.44
CA HIS A 209 -8.74 -0.85 -10.75
C HIS A 209 -7.45 -1.57 -10.32
N GLN A 210 -7.59 -2.84 -9.94
CA GLN A 210 -6.47 -3.64 -9.43
C GLN A 210 -6.01 -4.72 -10.44
N ARG A 211 -6.41 -4.66 -11.71
CA ARG A 211 -6.13 -5.71 -12.71
C ARG A 211 -4.63 -5.97 -12.92
N GLU A 212 -3.83 -4.91 -12.85
CA GLU A 212 -2.38 -4.96 -13.06
C GLU A 212 -1.59 -5.03 -11.75
N TRP A 213 -2.29 -5.12 -10.61
CA TRP A 213 -1.62 -5.18 -9.33
C TRP A 213 -1.08 -6.59 -9.08
N PRO A 214 0.12 -6.71 -8.46
CA PRO A 214 0.72 -8.01 -8.17
C PRO A 214 -0.08 -8.83 -7.15
N VAL A 215 -0.96 -8.18 -6.40
CA VAL A 215 -1.92 -8.77 -5.45
C VAL A 215 -3.23 -8.05 -5.59
N GLN A 216 -4.32 -8.78 -5.61
CA GLN A 216 -5.66 -8.23 -5.59
C GLN A 216 -6.18 -8.19 -4.15
N PHE A 217 -6.75 -7.05 -3.76
CA PHE A 217 -7.27 -6.81 -2.43
C PHE A 217 -8.79 -6.64 -2.53
N PRO A 218 -9.60 -7.57 -2.05
CA PRO A 218 -11.04 -7.44 -2.11
C PRO A 218 -11.49 -6.27 -1.24
N LEU A 219 -11.93 -5.18 -1.88
CA LEU A 219 -12.41 -3.98 -1.21
C LEU A 219 -13.74 -4.28 -0.52
N ARG A 220 -13.82 -4.02 0.77
CA ARG A 220 -15.00 -4.26 1.62
C ARG A 220 -15.56 -2.99 2.23
N MET A 221 -14.75 -1.93 2.28
CA MET A 221 -15.16 -0.65 2.81
C MET A 221 -14.76 0.46 1.85
N LEU A 222 -15.70 1.32 1.56
CA LEU A 222 -15.50 2.61 0.90
C LEU A 222 -16.23 3.66 1.74
N ARG A 223 -15.52 4.68 2.18
CA ARG A 223 -16.09 5.76 2.98
C ARG A 223 -15.55 7.09 2.48
N LEU A 224 -16.46 8.02 2.27
CA LEU A 224 -16.15 9.40 1.98
C LEU A 224 -16.54 10.26 3.18
N ASP A 225 -15.57 10.91 3.80
CA ASP A 225 -15.78 11.88 4.86
C ASP A 225 -15.42 13.30 4.40
N ALA A 226 -15.59 14.29 5.29
CA ALA A 226 -15.35 15.70 4.95
C ALA A 226 -13.92 16.01 4.48
N GLN A 227 -12.95 15.11 4.68
CA GLN A 227 -11.54 15.34 4.37
C GLN A 227 -10.95 14.36 3.37
N ALA A 228 -11.47 13.13 3.32
CA ALA A 228 -10.82 12.05 2.59
C ALA A 228 -11.79 10.99 2.06
N LEU A 229 -11.37 10.33 1.00
CA LEU A 229 -11.87 9.04 0.55
C LEU A 229 -11.01 7.95 1.17
N LEU A 230 -11.65 7.02 1.86
CA LEU A 230 -11.04 5.85 2.49
C LEU A 230 -11.50 4.60 1.78
N LEU A 231 -10.56 3.72 1.45
CA LEU A 231 -10.79 2.40 0.90
C LEU A 231 -10.09 1.37 1.78
N SER A 232 -10.76 0.25 2.07
CA SER A 232 -10.15 -0.84 2.82
C SER A 232 -10.67 -2.20 2.35
N SER A 233 -9.79 -3.18 2.40
CA SER A 233 -10.15 -4.60 2.26
C SER A 233 -10.53 -5.24 3.60
N ASP A 234 -10.27 -4.58 4.73
CA ASP A 234 -10.69 -5.05 6.05
C ASP A 234 -12.16 -4.73 6.28
N ALA A 235 -12.89 -5.72 6.77
CA ALA A 235 -14.29 -5.55 7.14
C ALA A 235 -14.47 -4.87 8.51
N ASP A 236 -13.39 -4.65 9.28
CA ASP A 236 -13.46 -4.09 10.61
C ASP A 236 -13.49 -2.55 10.56
N PRO A 237 -14.67 -1.95 10.83
CA PRO A 237 -14.82 -0.50 10.89
C PRO A 237 -14.18 0.09 12.16
N SER A 238 -13.82 -0.73 13.14
CA SER A 238 -13.30 -0.30 14.44
C SER A 238 -11.79 -0.15 14.50
N ALA A 239 -11.05 -0.53 13.44
CA ALA A 239 -9.64 -0.23 13.36
C ALA A 239 -9.47 1.31 13.41
N PRO A 240 -8.84 1.86 14.45
CA PRO A 240 -8.86 3.29 14.68
C PRO A 240 -8.22 4.01 13.51
N CYS A 241 -9.04 4.71 12.75
CA CYS A 241 -8.55 5.80 11.93
C CYS A 241 -8.42 7.00 12.87
N PRO A 242 -7.22 7.47 13.21
CA PRO A 242 -7.03 8.53 14.20
C PRO A 242 -7.71 9.85 13.86
N SER A 243 -8.33 9.98 12.69
CA SER A 243 -8.92 11.21 12.18
C SER A 243 -10.32 11.07 11.54
N CYS A 244 -11.02 9.94 11.74
CA CYS A 244 -12.33 9.72 11.11
C CYS A 244 -13.49 10.13 12.04
N GLY A 245 -13.99 11.35 11.92
CA GLY A 245 -15.29 11.77 12.44
C GLY A 245 -16.44 11.03 11.72
N GLY A 246 -17.48 10.63 12.47
CA GLY A 246 -18.56 9.72 12.05
C GLY A 246 -19.40 10.20 10.86
N GLY A 247 -19.20 9.60 9.70
CA GLY A 247 -20.10 9.65 8.56
C GLY A 247 -20.73 8.27 8.29
N PRO A 248 -21.79 8.16 7.49
CA PRO A 248 -22.44 6.89 7.20
C PRO A 248 -21.47 5.92 6.53
N GLN A 249 -21.41 4.70 7.09
CA GLN A 249 -20.64 3.60 6.53
C GLN A 249 -21.53 2.88 5.51
N VAL A 250 -21.07 2.77 4.29
CA VAL A 250 -21.68 1.88 3.29
C VAL A 250 -20.91 0.56 3.38
N THR A 251 -21.51 -0.43 4.05
CA THR A 251 -21.01 -1.80 4.07
C THR A 251 -21.66 -2.54 2.91
N TYR A 252 -20.87 -3.04 1.98
CA TYR A 252 -21.35 -3.92 0.93
C TYR A 252 -21.23 -5.36 1.46
N GLU A 253 -22.36 -6.02 1.70
CA GLU A 253 -22.41 -7.47 1.79
C GLU A 253 -22.37 -8.04 0.38
N PRO A 254 -21.65 -9.18 0.17
CA PRO A 254 -21.48 -9.81 -1.14
C PRO A 254 -22.78 -10.38 -1.70
#